data_b670f0b7f47bbaf39fde70b88e2b7857
#
_entry.id   b670f0b7f47bbaf39fde70b88e2b7857
#
_cell.length_a   1.000
_cell.length_b   1.000
_cell.length_c   1.000
_cell.angle_alpha   90.00
_cell.angle_beta   90.00
_cell.angle_gamma   90.00
#
_symmetry.space_group_name_H-M   'P 1'
#
loop_
_entity.id
_entity.type
_entity.pdbx_description
1 polymer ?
#
loop_
_entity_poly.entity_id
_entity_poly.type
_entity_poly.pdbx_seq_one_letter_code
_entity_poly.pdbx_strand_id
1 'polypeptide(L)'
;MRRRTFIKSMGGGTLAALATGNSAAATSPSSTGRYLRPPGALAEDDFLSRCIHCGQCGEACPNRCIKYFGAENGAAAIDTPYIIPREKACILCMKCGDVCPTGAIQPIPREADAIMEHVHMGKAKVDENLCLSFQGKTC
;
A
#
# COMPACT_ATOMS: atom_id res chain seq x y z
N MET A 1 31.21 30.09 29.72
CA MET A 1 31.16 30.59 28.33
C MET A 1 29.71 30.50 27.83
N ARG A 2 29.08 31.63 27.61
CA ARG A 2 27.64 31.75 27.33
C ARG A 2 27.35 31.65 25.83
N ARG A 3 26.60 30.61 25.41
CA ARG A 3 26.24 30.32 24.00
C ARG A 3 25.01 31.11 23.47
N ARG A 4 24.80 32.35 23.91
CA ARG A 4 23.56 33.11 23.63
C ARG A 4 23.73 34.43 22.89
N THR A 5 24.78 34.62 22.11
CA THR A 5 25.00 35.92 21.46
C THR A 5 25.40 35.82 20.00
N PHE A 6 24.75 35.01 19.18
CA PHE A 6 25.05 34.96 17.75
C PHE A 6 23.84 35.05 16.79
N ILE A 7 22.73 35.55 17.25
CA ILE A 7 21.58 35.80 16.36
C ILE A 7 21.08 37.22 16.59
N LYS A 8 21.85 38.21 16.11
CA LYS A 8 21.37 39.57 15.88
C LYS A 8 22.29 40.22 14.87
N SER A 9 21.95 40.06 13.60
CA SER A 9 22.17 41.07 12.52
C SER A 9 22.04 40.35 11.18
N MET A 10 20.92 40.46 10.54
CA MET A 10 20.83 40.77 9.11
C MET A 10 19.37 41.13 8.83
N GLY A 11 19.20 42.42 8.71
CA GLY A 11 17.95 43.05 8.39
C GLY A 11 17.63 43.03 6.91
N GLY A 12 16.33 43.17 6.62
CA GLY A 12 15.83 43.96 5.51
C GLY A 12 15.98 43.37 4.11
N GLY A 13 14.91 42.82 3.60
CA GLY A 13 14.75 42.47 2.20
C GLY A 13 13.35 41.94 1.92
N THR A 14 12.39 42.88 1.84
CA THR A 14 11.03 42.54 1.32
C THR A 14 11.15 42.23 -0.15
N LEU A 15 11.01 40.94 -0.53
CA LEU A 15 10.64 40.53 -1.87
C LEU A 15 9.31 39.74 -1.77
N ALA A 16 8.23 40.40 -2.15
CA ALA A 16 6.96 39.79 -2.41
C ALA A 16 7.07 38.93 -3.68
N ALA A 17 7.31 37.67 -3.55
CA ALA A 17 7.18 36.69 -4.62
C ALA A 17 5.76 36.12 -4.57
N LEU A 18 4.94 36.48 -5.55
CA LEU A 18 3.67 35.85 -5.88
C LEU A 18 3.96 34.38 -6.23
N ALA A 19 3.83 33.49 -5.24
CA ALA A 19 3.83 32.07 -5.46
C ALA A 19 2.47 31.70 -6.04
N THR A 20 2.37 31.66 -7.35
CA THR A 20 1.33 30.90 -8.05
C THR A 20 1.52 29.44 -7.66
N GLY A 21 0.68 29.00 -6.72
CA GLY A 21 0.65 27.61 -6.26
C GLY A 21 0.24 26.69 -7.41
N ASN A 22 1.23 26.15 -8.10
CA ASN A 22 1.03 25.00 -8.94
C ASN A 22 0.98 23.78 -8.02
N SER A 23 -0.21 23.46 -7.49
CA SER A 23 -0.48 22.17 -6.88
C SER A 23 -0.33 21.13 -7.98
N ALA A 24 0.90 20.68 -8.19
CA ALA A 24 1.14 19.42 -8.87
C ALA A 24 0.48 18.36 -7.98
N ALA A 25 -0.73 17.97 -8.35
CA ALA A 25 -1.33 16.74 -7.85
C ALA A 25 -0.29 15.65 -8.10
N ALA A 26 0.31 15.16 -7.04
CA ALA A 26 1.15 13.98 -7.10
C ALA A 26 0.25 12.87 -7.61
N THR A 27 0.31 12.60 -8.91
CA THR A 27 -0.29 11.43 -9.51
C THR A 27 0.45 10.27 -8.87
N SER A 28 -0.17 9.67 -7.85
CA SER A 28 0.29 8.40 -7.30
C SER A 28 0.45 7.45 -8.49
N PRO A 29 1.58 6.78 -8.67
CA PRO A 29 1.73 5.78 -9.71
C PRO A 29 0.65 4.74 -9.44
N SER A 30 -0.36 4.72 -10.30
CA SER A 30 -1.36 3.67 -10.31
C SER A 30 -0.58 2.37 -10.43
N SER A 31 -0.52 1.61 -9.35
CA SER A 31 0.11 0.31 -9.32
C SER A 31 -0.58 -0.52 -10.38
N THR A 32 0.05 -0.58 -11.55
CA THR A 32 -0.40 -1.39 -12.67
C THR A 32 -0.60 -2.81 -12.17
N GLY A 33 -1.82 -3.21 -11.89
CA GLY A 33 -2.47 -4.51 -11.83
C GLY A 33 -1.71 -5.79 -11.43
N ARG A 34 -0.43 -5.70 -11.06
CA ARG A 34 0.43 -6.84 -10.77
C ARG A 34 0.53 -7.17 -9.27
N TYR A 35 0.29 -6.18 -8.43
CA TYR A 35 0.41 -6.31 -6.98
C TYR A 35 -0.94 -6.07 -6.32
N LEU A 36 -1.23 -6.85 -5.29
CA LEU A 36 -2.44 -6.68 -4.47
C LEU A 36 -2.03 -6.29 -3.06
N ARG A 37 -2.80 -5.40 -2.43
CA ARG A 37 -2.68 -5.16 -1.00
C ARG A 37 -3.29 -6.32 -0.21
N PRO A 38 -2.85 -6.57 1.04
CA PRO A 38 -3.49 -7.54 1.92
C PRO A 38 -4.99 -7.26 2.10
N PRO A 39 -5.81 -8.30 2.39
CA PRO A 39 -7.25 -8.11 2.61
C PRO A 39 -7.49 -7.15 3.78
N GLY A 40 -8.44 -6.25 3.62
CA GLY A 40 -8.75 -5.20 4.60
C GLY A 40 -7.85 -3.97 4.52
N ALA A 41 -6.91 -3.90 3.57
CA ALA A 41 -6.13 -2.68 3.36
C ALA A 41 -7.04 -1.51 2.94
N LEU A 42 -6.79 -0.34 3.51
CA LEU A 42 -7.46 0.90 3.16
C LEU A 42 -7.16 1.30 1.69
N ALA A 43 -7.83 2.34 1.20
CA ALA A 43 -7.46 2.98 -0.06
C ALA A 43 -5.97 3.38 -0.05
N GLU A 44 -5.31 3.37 -1.21
CA GLU A 44 -3.84 3.45 -1.27
C GLU A 44 -3.24 4.64 -0.51
N ASP A 45 -3.82 5.83 -0.66
CA ASP A 45 -3.32 7.04 -0.01
C ASP A 45 -3.48 6.97 1.53
N ASP A 46 -4.64 6.50 2.00
CA ASP A 46 -4.90 6.29 3.43
C ASP A 46 -4.02 5.16 4.00
N PHE A 47 -3.83 4.11 3.22
CA PHE A 47 -2.97 2.99 3.58
C PHE A 47 -1.52 3.46 3.77
N LEU A 48 -0.96 4.18 2.80
CA LEU A 48 0.41 4.69 2.85
C LEU A 48 0.61 5.69 4.01
N SER A 49 -0.40 6.50 4.31
CA SER A 49 -0.32 7.46 5.41
C SER A 49 -0.32 6.81 6.79
N ARG A 50 -0.92 5.62 6.94
CA ARG A 50 -1.06 4.91 8.22
C ARG A 50 -0.06 3.78 8.40
N CYS A 51 0.47 3.22 7.32
CA CYS A 51 1.41 2.10 7.40
C CYS A 51 2.74 2.56 8.00
N ILE A 52 3.09 2.01 9.17
CA ILE A 52 4.37 2.29 9.85
C ILE A 52 5.48 1.28 9.51
N HIS A 53 5.28 0.48 8.48
CA HIS A 53 6.28 -0.46 7.92
C HIS A 53 6.80 -1.48 8.95
N CYS A 54 5.98 -1.86 9.93
CA CYS A 54 6.40 -2.71 11.07
C CYS A 54 6.56 -4.20 10.71
N GLY A 55 6.11 -4.66 9.55
CA GLY A 55 6.25 -6.03 9.07
C GLY A 55 5.35 -7.09 9.74
N GLN A 56 4.58 -6.75 10.77
CA GLN A 56 3.78 -7.73 11.55
C GLN A 56 2.76 -8.50 10.70
N CYS A 57 2.19 -7.85 9.69
CA CYS A 57 1.23 -8.49 8.78
C CYS A 57 1.84 -9.68 8.02
N GLY A 58 3.12 -9.60 7.65
CA GLY A 58 3.82 -10.71 6.99
C GLY A 58 4.17 -11.83 7.96
N GLU A 59 4.63 -11.50 9.17
CA GLU A 59 4.93 -12.49 10.20
C GLU A 59 3.68 -13.27 10.65
N ALA A 60 2.53 -12.59 10.77
CA ALA A 60 1.28 -13.24 11.12
C ALA A 60 0.69 -14.09 9.98
N CYS A 61 1.17 -13.95 8.75
CA CYS A 61 0.64 -14.65 7.60
C CYS A 61 1.06 -16.13 7.57
N PRO A 62 0.14 -17.10 7.82
CA PRO A 62 0.50 -18.51 7.86
C PRO A 62 0.94 -19.04 6.49
N ASN A 63 0.44 -18.43 5.42
CA ASN A 63 0.83 -18.80 4.06
C ASN A 63 2.09 -18.05 3.58
N ARG A 64 2.59 -17.07 4.33
CA ARG A 64 3.75 -16.25 3.95
C ARG A 64 3.67 -15.72 2.51
N CYS A 65 2.49 -15.24 2.12
CA CYS A 65 2.26 -14.67 0.78
C CYS A 65 2.50 -13.16 0.72
N ILE A 66 2.71 -12.51 1.86
CA ILE A 66 2.97 -11.08 1.95
C ILE A 66 4.45 -10.82 1.69
N LYS A 67 4.74 -9.94 0.74
CA LYS A 67 6.06 -9.40 0.40
C LYS A 67 6.08 -7.91 0.72
N TYR A 68 7.26 -7.32 0.71
CA TYR A 68 7.47 -5.89 0.98
C TYR A 68 8.13 -5.24 -0.22
N PHE A 69 7.71 -4.03 -0.54
CA PHE A 69 8.31 -3.26 -1.63
C PHE A 69 9.73 -2.83 -1.27
N GLY A 70 10.63 -2.96 -2.24
CA GLY A 70 11.97 -2.41 -2.14
C GLY A 70 12.04 -0.94 -2.59
N ALA A 71 13.23 -0.37 -2.56
CA ALA A 71 13.50 1.02 -2.89
C ALA A 71 13.17 1.40 -4.35
N GLU A 72 13.12 0.43 -5.24
CA GLU A 72 12.78 0.57 -6.67
C GLU A 72 11.34 1.01 -6.92
N ASN A 73 10.47 0.88 -5.93
CA ASN A 73 9.04 1.21 -6.04
C ASN A 73 8.67 2.61 -5.53
N GLY A 74 9.68 3.42 -5.23
CA GLY A 74 9.49 4.78 -4.72
C GLY A 74 9.46 4.86 -3.19
N ALA A 75 9.90 6.00 -2.66
CA ALA A 75 10.13 6.18 -1.22
C ALA A 75 8.88 5.96 -0.35
N ALA A 76 7.70 6.34 -0.84
CA ALA A 76 6.45 6.19 -0.08
C ALA A 76 5.97 4.74 0.03
N ALA A 77 6.40 3.86 -0.87
CA ALA A 77 5.98 2.46 -0.91
C ALA A 77 6.98 1.51 -0.24
N ILE A 78 8.21 1.94 0.05
CA ILE A 78 9.25 1.09 0.67
C ILE A 78 8.69 0.39 1.91
N ASP A 79 9.01 -0.90 2.05
CA ASP A 79 8.62 -1.77 3.16
C ASP A 79 7.10 -1.88 3.40
N THR A 80 6.27 -1.40 2.45
CA THR A 80 4.83 -1.66 2.53
C THR A 80 4.47 -3.04 1.99
N PRO A 81 3.48 -3.73 2.59
CA PRO A 81 3.11 -5.09 2.21
C PRO A 81 2.34 -5.16 0.89
N TYR A 82 2.65 -6.17 0.09
CA TYR A 82 1.92 -6.53 -1.12
C TYR A 82 1.88 -8.04 -1.32
N ILE A 83 1.03 -8.51 -2.24
CA ILE A 83 0.85 -9.91 -2.60
C ILE A 83 0.94 -10.06 -4.11
N ILE A 84 1.67 -11.09 -4.58
CA ILE A 84 1.65 -11.52 -5.97
C ILE A 84 0.91 -12.86 -6.03
N PRO A 85 -0.38 -12.89 -6.42
CA PRO A 85 -1.19 -14.11 -6.36
C PRO A 85 -0.65 -15.25 -7.22
N ARG A 86 0.06 -14.93 -8.30
CA ARG A 86 0.67 -15.94 -9.19
C ARG A 86 1.87 -16.66 -8.57
N GLU A 87 2.54 -16.04 -7.60
CA GLU A 87 3.63 -16.67 -6.89
C GLU A 87 3.13 -17.40 -5.64
N LYS A 88 2.31 -16.72 -4.85
CA LYS A 88 1.75 -17.28 -3.63
C LYS A 88 0.42 -16.61 -3.27
N ALA A 89 -0.66 -17.34 -3.40
CA ALA A 89 -2.00 -16.83 -3.20
C ALA A 89 -2.32 -16.56 -1.71
N CYS A 90 -3.15 -15.56 -1.44
CA CYS A 90 -3.73 -15.32 -0.14
C CYS A 90 -4.84 -16.35 0.14
N ILE A 91 -4.84 -16.92 1.34
CA ILE A 91 -5.87 -17.87 1.79
C ILE A 91 -7.03 -17.21 2.56
N LEU A 92 -7.09 -15.88 2.55
CA LEU A 92 -8.13 -15.09 3.21
C LEU A 92 -8.32 -15.43 4.71
N CYS A 93 -7.23 -15.61 5.44
CA CYS A 93 -7.27 -15.93 6.87
C CYS A 93 -7.47 -14.70 7.78
N MET A 94 -7.47 -13.49 7.24
CA MET A 94 -7.68 -12.17 7.89
C MET A 94 -6.69 -11.80 9.00
N LYS A 95 -5.73 -12.65 9.36
CA LYS A 95 -4.78 -12.40 10.45
C LYS A 95 -3.94 -11.13 10.29
N CYS A 96 -3.70 -10.69 9.06
CA CYS A 96 -2.94 -9.46 8.81
C CYS A 96 -3.65 -8.21 9.32
N GLY A 97 -4.98 -8.16 9.28
CA GLY A 97 -5.77 -7.08 9.86
C GLY A 97 -5.78 -7.12 11.38
N ASP A 98 -5.87 -8.32 11.98
CA ASP A 98 -5.91 -8.48 13.44
C ASP A 98 -4.64 -7.96 14.14
N VAL A 99 -3.48 -8.03 13.46
CA VAL A 99 -2.19 -7.62 14.03
C VAL A 99 -1.74 -6.23 13.61
N CYS A 100 -2.50 -5.53 12.77
CA CYS A 100 -2.11 -4.20 12.28
C CYS A 100 -2.33 -3.13 13.37
N PRO A 101 -1.27 -2.56 13.98
CA PRO A 101 -1.44 -1.65 15.12
C PRO A 101 -2.01 -0.29 14.73
N THR A 102 -1.89 0.11 13.47
CA THR A 102 -2.33 1.42 12.99
C THR A 102 -3.68 1.37 12.26
N GLY A 103 -4.21 0.17 12.03
CA GLY A 103 -5.41 -0.02 11.24
C GLY A 103 -5.24 0.34 9.75
N ALA A 104 -4.02 0.39 9.23
CA ALA A 104 -3.78 0.49 7.79
C ALA A 104 -4.37 -0.73 7.06
N ILE A 105 -4.37 -1.88 7.72
CA ILE A 105 -5.12 -3.08 7.33
C ILE A 105 -6.20 -3.27 8.38
N GLN A 106 -7.46 -3.16 7.99
CA GLN A 106 -8.61 -3.29 8.89
C GLN A 106 -8.83 -4.75 9.29
N PRO A 107 -9.19 -5.04 10.54
CA PRO A 107 -9.63 -6.36 10.94
C PRO A 107 -10.97 -6.68 10.28
N ILE A 108 -11.08 -7.85 9.67
CA ILE A 108 -12.30 -8.35 9.04
C ILE A 108 -12.65 -9.70 9.68
N PRO A 109 -13.89 -9.91 10.15
CA PRO A 109 -14.33 -11.21 10.63
C PRO A 109 -14.15 -12.31 9.57
N ARG A 110 -13.80 -13.52 10.00
CA ARG A 110 -13.58 -14.67 9.08
C ARG A 110 -14.87 -15.33 8.60
N GLU A 111 -15.93 -14.58 8.52
CA GLU A 111 -17.22 -15.04 8.02
C GLU A 111 -17.31 -14.75 6.52
N ALA A 112 -17.94 -15.67 5.78
CA ALA A 112 -18.02 -15.57 4.33
C ALA A 112 -18.65 -14.24 3.87
N ASP A 113 -19.72 -13.84 4.53
CA ASP A 113 -20.45 -12.61 4.19
C ASP A 113 -19.60 -11.36 4.45
N ALA A 114 -18.90 -11.28 5.59
CA ALA A 114 -18.00 -10.19 5.91
C ALA A 114 -16.80 -10.12 4.94
N ILE A 115 -16.27 -11.26 4.54
CA ILE A 115 -15.18 -11.33 3.55
C ILE A 115 -15.66 -10.83 2.18
N MET A 116 -16.84 -11.25 1.75
CA MET A 116 -17.41 -10.82 0.45
C MET A 116 -17.72 -9.32 0.43
N GLU A 117 -18.15 -8.75 1.55
CA GLU A 117 -18.49 -7.33 1.67
C GLU A 117 -17.27 -6.43 1.77
N HIS A 118 -16.26 -6.82 2.56
CA HIS A 118 -15.17 -5.92 2.94
C HIS A 118 -13.83 -6.19 2.25
N VAL A 119 -13.65 -7.31 1.56
CA VAL A 119 -12.39 -7.61 0.88
C VAL A 119 -12.39 -7.11 -0.55
N HIS A 120 -11.65 -6.03 -0.81
CA HIS A 120 -11.54 -5.40 -2.13
C HIS A 120 -10.13 -5.52 -2.73
N MET A 121 -9.60 -6.74 -2.81
CA MET A 121 -8.25 -6.97 -3.35
C MET A 121 -8.14 -6.85 -4.88
N GLY A 122 -9.27 -6.82 -5.59
CA GLY A 122 -9.32 -6.77 -7.05
C GLY A 122 -10.23 -7.83 -7.64
N LYS A 123 -10.30 -7.86 -8.97
CA LYS A 123 -11.12 -8.82 -9.73
C LYS A 123 -10.23 -9.71 -10.57
N ALA A 124 -10.45 -11.02 -10.50
CA ALA A 124 -9.82 -11.96 -11.42
C ALA A 124 -10.38 -11.76 -12.83
N LYS A 125 -9.50 -11.64 -13.81
CA LYS A 125 -9.86 -11.60 -15.23
C LYS A 125 -9.13 -12.74 -15.95
N VAL A 126 -9.89 -13.51 -16.72
CA VAL A 126 -9.33 -14.57 -17.55
C VAL A 126 -8.63 -13.91 -18.74
N ASP A 127 -7.40 -14.33 -19.01
CA ASP A 127 -6.71 -14.00 -20.26
C ASP A 127 -7.15 -15.00 -21.35
N GLU A 128 -7.98 -14.55 -22.27
CA GLU A 128 -8.56 -15.38 -23.32
C GLU A 128 -7.48 -15.98 -24.24
N ASN A 129 -6.37 -15.28 -24.43
CA ASN A 129 -5.28 -15.74 -25.27
C ASN A 129 -4.45 -16.87 -24.62
N LEU A 130 -4.42 -16.93 -23.29
CA LEU A 130 -3.69 -17.95 -22.54
C LEU A 130 -4.59 -19.05 -22.00
N CYS A 131 -5.89 -18.83 -21.97
CA CYS A 131 -6.84 -19.80 -21.41
C CYS A 131 -7.09 -20.94 -22.39
N LEU A 132 -6.80 -22.18 -21.97
CA LEU A 132 -6.97 -23.37 -22.82
C LEU A 132 -8.42 -23.58 -23.29
N SER A 133 -9.40 -23.29 -22.41
CA SER A 133 -10.82 -23.41 -22.77
C SER A 133 -11.22 -22.46 -23.89
N PHE A 134 -10.72 -21.21 -23.90
CA PHE A 134 -10.95 -20.27 -25.01
C PHE A 134 -10.24 -20.67 -26.30
N GLN A 135 -9.18 -21.47 -26.20
CA GLN A 135 -8.49 -22.07 -27.34
C GLN A 135 -9.13 -23.39 -27.84
N GLY A 136 -10.28 -23.76 -27.30
CA GLY A 136 -10.98 -25.01 -27.65
C GLY A 136 -10.32 -26.27 -27.10
N LYS A 137 -9.45 -26.17 -26.12
CA LYS A 137 -8.81 -27.31 -25.45
C LYS A 137 -9.51 -27.61 -24.12
N THR A 138 -9.58 -28.86 -23.77
CA THR A 138 -10.11 -29.29 -22.47
C THR A 138 -9.15 -28.87 -21.35
N CYS A 139 -9.71 -28.31 -20.29
CA CYS A 139 -8.99 -27.88 -19.09
C CYS A 139 -8.90 -29.02 -18.09
#